data_ee22f69991a771f771d4bdaff2f1eb30
#
_entry.id   ee22f69991a771f771d4bdaff2f1eb30
#
_cell.length_a   1.000
_cell.length_b   1.000
_cell.length_c   1.000
_cell.angle_alpha   90.00
_cell.angle_beta   90.00
_cell.angle_gamma   90.00
#
_symmetry.space_group_name_H-M   'P 1'
#
loop_
_entity.id
_entity.type
_entity.pdbx_description
1 polymer ?
#
loop_
_entity_poly.entity_id
_entity_poly.type
_entity_poly.pdbx_seq_one_letter_code
_entity_poly.pdbx_strand_id
1 'polypeptide(L)'
;MTTDTHPTDDLAAVESCAAASLAAASTVAELQAAEAGALGKRSPLARLHTRLGGLEADQRRAAGAAINEAKARLATMAERRRRELEAGDRARLDAEERLDLTEVAALGSAGASLGVPDRGHLHLVTQVRDELEDTFVSMGFTVSEGPEAETDWYNFEALNMPPDHPARGMFDTLYLRVGPPRTVLLRTHTSPVQIRLMQAQAPPIYAVMPGRCYRRDTPDARHLPVFHQIEGLVVDRGITFGDLAGTIEAFTTAFFGAGIHSRLRPSFFPFTEPSAEFDVTCPICAGAGCRTCSGSGWIELGGCGMVDPNVFDNVGVDPEIFSGFAFGFGIDRLAQVRTGLADMRALLDNDMRFLSQF
;
A
#
# COMPACT_ATOMS: atom_id res chain seq x y z
N MET A 1 15.93 65.09 7.85
CA MET A 1 17.21 64.39 7.57
C MET A 1 16.98 62.92 7.83
N THR A 2 16.58 62.18 6.81
CA THR A 2 16.48 60.73 6.86
C THR A 2 17.87 60.18 6.59
N THR A 3 18.50 59.61 7.61
CA THR A 3 19.77 58.88 7.46
C THR A 3 19.52 57.68 6.56
N ASP A 4 20.08 57.77 5.37
CA ASP A 4 20.03 56.67 4.36
C ASP A 4 21.03 55.59 4.83
N THR A 5 20.61 54.73 5.76
CA THR A 5 21.38 53.56 6.21
C THR A 5 21.47 52.56 5.08
N HIS A 6 22.68 52.08 4.82
CA HIS A 6 22.92 51.09 3.77
C HIS A 6 22.11 49.81 4.05
N PRO A 7 21.50 49.17 3.05
CA PRO A 7 20.63 47.97 3.25
C PRO A 7 21.31 46.84 4.00
N THR A 8 22.63 46.74 4.01
CA THR A 8 23.42 45.76 4.77
C THR A 8 23.46 46.04 6.27
N ASP A 9 23.35 47.30 6.70
CA ASP A 9 23.41 47.67 8.12
C ASP A 9 22.07 47.29 8.82
N ASP A 10 20.96 47.37 8.07
CA ASP A 10 19.66 46.95 8.55
C ASP A 10 19.51 45.42 8.56
N LEU A 11 20.27 44.68 7.70
CA LEU A 11 20.10 43.23 7.51
C LEU A 11 20.41 42.45 8.79
N ALA A 12 21.49 42.76 9.49
CA ALA A 12 21.88 42.06 10.70
C ALA A 12 20.83 42.21 11.83
N ALA A 13 20.27 43.42 11.97
CA ALA A 13 19.21 43.67 12.94
C ALA A 13 17.92 42.94 12.59
N VAL A 14 17.55 42.93 11.31
CA VAL A 14 16.34 42.21 10.82
C VAL A 14 16.49 40.72 10.98
N GLU A 15 17.66 40.17 10.65
CA GLU A 15 17.94 38.73 10.81
C GLU A 15 17.91 38.32 12.29
N SER A 16 18.53 39.12 13.17
CA SER A 16 18.53 38.86 14.62
C SER A 16 17.13 38.87 15.20
N CYS A 17 16.28 39.84 14.82
CA CYS A 17 14.90 39.91 15.27
C CYS A 17 14.07 38.73 14.79
N ALA A 18 14.23 38.35 13.51
CA ALA A 18 13.55 37.19 12.94
C ALA A 18 13.99 35.90 13.61
N ALA A 19 15.29 35.71 13.85
CA ALA A 19 15.82 34.55 14.55
C ALA A 19 15.29 34.43 15.98
N ALA A 20 15.22 35.56 16.71
CA ALA A 20 14.65 35.58 18.06
C ALA A 20 13.17 35.18 18.04
N SER A 21 12.39 35.66 17.08
CA SER A 21 10.98 35.32 16.95
C SER A 21 10.76 33.82 16.63
N LEU A 22 11.58 33.24 15.77
CA LEU A 22 11.54 31.79 15.45
C LEU A 22 11.92 30.96 16.68
N ALA A 23 12.94 31.39 17.45
CA ALA A 23 13.38 30.65 18.63
C ALA A 23 12.38 30.74 19.79
N ALA A 24 11.64 31.83 19.92
CA ALA A 24 10.64 32.04 20.98
C ALA A 24 9.32 31.26 20.75
N ALA A 25 9.06 30.80 19.55
CA ALA A 25 7.85 30.02 19.24
C ALA A 25 7.78 28.76 20.10
N SER A 26 6.69 28.56 20.82
CA SER A 26 6.44 27.43 21.73
C SER A 26 5.51 26.38 21.11
N THR A 27 4.82 26.71 20.03
CA THR A 27 3.93 25.82 19.28
C THR A 27 4.23 25.87 17.78
N VAL A 28 3.83 24.83 17.06
CA VAL A 28 3.95 24.78 15.58
C VAL A 28 3.18 25.93 14.92
N ALA A 29 2.04 26.33 15.46
CA ALA A 29 1.23 27.44 14.95
C ALA A 29 1.94 28.80 15.14
N GLU A 30 2.54 29.02 16.32
CA GLU A 30 3.36 30.23 16.58
C GLU A 30 4.58 30.28 15.67
N LEU A 31 5.24 29.14 15.44
CA LEU A 31 6.37 29.04 14.53
C LEU A 31 5.95 29.39 13.09
N GLN A 32 4.83 28.90 12.61
CA GLN A 32 4.30 29.24 11.28
C GLN A 32 4.03 30.75 11.14
N ALA A 33 3.47 31.38 12.18
CA ALA A 33 3.24 32.82 12.20
C ALA A 33 4.58 33.61 12.18
N ALA A 34 5.56 33.17 12.98
CA ALA A 34 6.90 33.76 13.00
C ALA A 34 7.63 33.60 11.65
N GLU A 35 7.53 32.43 11.03
CA GLU A 35 8.11 32.13 9.71
C GLU A 35 7.47 33.01 8.61
N ALA A 36 6.14 33.15 8.62
CA ALA A 36 5.44 34.04 7.70
C ALA A 36 5.86 35.52 7.89
N GLY A 37 6.07 35.94 9.14
CA GLY A 37 6.61 37.29 9.48
C GLY A 37 8.04 37.51 9.03
N ALA A 38 8.90 36.47 9.13
CA ALA A 38 10.34 36.56 8.81
C ALA A 38 10.62 36.39 7.31
N LEU A 39 9.97 35.43 6.64
CA LEU A 39 10.27 34.99 5.27
C LEU A 39 9.18 35.32 4.26
N GLY A 40 8.00 35.73 4.72
CA GLY A 40 6.84 36.00 3.86
C GLY A 40 7.07 37.19 2.91
N LYS A 41 6.19 37.34 1.92
CA LYS A 41 6.26 38.40 0.87
C LYS A 41 6.27 39.82 1.42
N ARG A 42 5.73 40.05 2.62
CA ARG A 42 5.67 41.36 3.30
C ARG A 42 6.67 41.49 4.45
N SER A 43 7.59 40.52 4.61
CA SER A 43 8.58 40.51 5.66
C SER A 43 9.57 41.70 5.55
N PRO A 44 10.26 42.08 6.65
CA PRO A 44 11.33 43.06 6.59
C PRO A 44 12.43 42.67 5.59
N LEU A 45 12.77 41.38 5.47
CA LEU A 45 13.73 40.90 4.48
C LEU A 45 13.26 41.11 3.03
N ALA A 46 11.95 40.92 2.78
CA ALA A 46 11.38 41.17 1.45
C ALA A 46 11.45 42.68 1.12
N ARG A 47 11.25 43.57 2.10
CA ARG A 47 11.37 45.01 1.93
C ARG A 47 12.81 45.46 1.68
N LEU A 48 13.81 44.87 2.36
CA LEU A 48 15.22 45.11 2.07
C LEU A 48 15.58 44.71 0.64
N HIS A 49 15.05 43.55 0.17
CA HIS A 49 15.27 43.14 -1.20
C HIS A 49 14.70 44.12 -2.24
N THR A 50 13.56 44.75 -1.97
CA THR A 50 12.97 45.76 -2.86
C THR A 50 13.83 47.03 -2.95
N ARG A 51 14.57 47.41 -1.89
CA ARG A 51 15.46 48.58 -1.86
C ARG A 51 16.76 48.38 -2.67
N LEU A 52 17.08 47.15 -3.10
CA LEU A 52 18.29 46.90 -3.90
C LEU A 52 18.26 47.58 -5.28
N GLY A 53 17.11 47.99 -5.76
CA GLY A 53 16.96 48.66 -7.07
C GLY A 53 17.72 49.96 -7.21
N GLY A 54 18.03 50.66 -6.08
CA GLY A 54 18.76 51.93 -6.05
C GLY A 54 20.31 51.82 -5.93
N LEU A 55 20.86 50.59 -5.85
CA LEU A 55 22.29 50.36 -5.69
C LEU A 55 23.00 50.12 -7.02
N GLU A 56 24.32 50.45 -7.04
CA GLU A 56 25.22 50.10 -8.14
C GLU A 56 25.32 48.57 -8.33
N ALA A 57 25.64 48.11 -9.56
CA ALA A 57 25.53 46.71 -9.95
C ALA A 57 26.27 45.73 -9.03
N ASP A 58 27.48 46.04 -8.62
CA ASP A 58 28.28 45.15 -7.77
C ASP A 58 27.78 45.16 -6.31
N GLN A 59 27.39 46.33 -5.78
CA GLN A 59 26.79 46.46 -4.44
C GLN A 59 25.43 45.73 -4.40
N ARG A 60 24.62 45.83 -5.44
CA ARG A 60 23.33 45.14 -5.59
C ARG A 60 23.53 43.64 -5.55
N ARG A 61 24.54 43.11 -6.25
CA ARG A 61 24.85 41.66 -6.29
C ARG A 61 25.28 41.17 -4.91
N ALA A 62 26.19 41.89 -4.25
CA ALA A 62 26.68 41.56 -2.91
C ALA A 62 25.55 41.60 -1.86
N ALA A 63 24.74 42.63 -1.84
CA ALA A 63 23.63 42.78 -0.90
C ALA A 63 22.52 41.74 -1.18
N GLY A 64 22.25 41.43 -2.45
CA GLY A 64 21.32 40.36 -2.84
C GLY A 64 21.77 38.99 -2.37
N ALA A 65 23.06 38.67 -2.50
CA ALA A 65 23.63 37.43 -1.99
C ALA A 65 23.51 37.34 -0.46
N ALA A 66 23.85 38.40 0.27
CA ALA A 66 23.75 38.45 1.73
C ALA A 66 22.28 38.24 2.22
N ILE A 67 21.30 38.86 1.56
CA ILE A 67 19.87 38.67 1.90
C ILE A 67 19.43 37.21 1.63
N ASN A 68 19.89 36.60 0.54
CA ASN A 68 19.54 35.22 0.23
C ASN A 68 20.16 34.22 1.22
N GLU A 69 21.41 34.46 1.64
CA GLU A 69 22.07 33.70 2.70
C GLU A 69 21.35 33.83 4.05
N ALA A 70 20.94 35.06 4.43
CA ALA A 70 20.14 35.27 5.64
C ALA A 70 18.79 34.52 5.58
N LYS A 71 18.11 34.57 4.44
CA LYS A 71 16.88 33.76 4.23
C LYS A 71 17.13 32.27 4.39
N ALA A 72 18.21 31.77 3.83
CA ALA A 72 18.55 30.34 3.93
C ALA A 72 18.86 29.94 5.38
N ARG A 73 19.61 30.77 6.14
CA ARG A 73 19.86 30.51 7.56
C ARG A 73 18.59 30.52 8.39
N LEU A 74 17.69 31.48 8.18
CA LEU A 74 16.42 31.56 8.90
C LEU A 74 15.48 30.40 8.54
N ALA A 75 15.43 29.97 7.28
CA ALA A 75 14.68 28.79 6.86
C ALA A 75 15.18 27.50 7.53
N THR A 76 16.52 27.36 7.62
CA THR A 76 17.14 26.24 8.34
C THR A 76 16.82 26.26 9.83
N MET A 77 16.82 27.45 10.45
CA MET A 77 16.43 27.61 11.86
C MET A 77 14.94 27.26 12.08
N ALA A 78 14.05 27.71 11.23
CA ALA A 78 12.63 27.41 11.30
C ALA A 78 12.38 25.90 11.19
N GLU A 79 13.03 25.23 10.23
CA GLU A 79 12.91 23.80 10.04
C GLU A 79 13.44 22.99 11.23
N ARG A 80 14.59 23.40 11.81
CA ARG A 80 15.11 22.79 13.04
C ARG A 80 14.12 22.96 14.19
N ARG A 81 13.60 24.18 14.40
CA ARG A 81 12.65 24.46 15.48
C ARG A 81 11.34 23.70 15.32
N ARG A 82 10.86 23.54 14.08
CA ARG A 82 9.68 22.72 13.77
C ARG A 82 9.87 21.29 14.23
N ARG A 83 11.00 20.65 13.88
CA ARG A 83 11.30 19.28 14.31
C ARG A 83 11.39 19.14 15.84
N GLU A 84 11.95 20.13 16.53
CA GLU A 84 12.00 20.14 17.99
C GLU A 84 10.61 20.21 18.61
N LEU A 85 9.72 21.06 18.11
CA LEU A 85 8.35 21.21 18.58
C LEU A 85 7.51 19.97 18.28
N GLU A 86 7.60 19.43 17.06
CA GLU A 86 6.91 18.20 16.67
C GLU A 86 7.38 16.98 17.48
N ALA A 87 8.69 16.89 17.77
CA ALA A 87 9.23 15.85 18.62
C ALA A 87 8.75 15.99 20.08
N GLY A 88 8.70 17.23 20.58
CA GLY A 88 8.16 17.52 21.92
C GLY A 88 6.67 17.20 22.04
N ASP A 89 5.87 17.58 21.04
CA ASP A 89 4.43 17.26 21.01
C ASP A 89 4.21 15.75 20.93
N ARG A 90 4.99 15.04 20.11
CA ARG A 90 4.92 13.58 20.05
C ARG A 90 5.27 12.93 21.38
N ALA A 91 6.36 13.35 22.02
CA ALA A 91 6.76 12.82 23.32
C ALA A 91 5.70 13.10 24.41
N ARG A 92 5.03 14.26 24.34
CA ARG A 92 3.91 14.59 25.24
C ARG A 92 2.70 13.68 24.99
N LEU A 93 2.29 13.51 23.74
CA LEU A 93 1.21 12.59 23.36
C LEU A 93 1.52 11.15 23.78
N ASP A 94 2.74 10.68 23.53
CA ASP A 94 3.17 9.32 23.93
C ASP A 94 3.12 9.14 25.46
N ALA A 95 3.29 10.21 26.24
CA ALA A 95 3.23 10.15 27.70
C ALA A 95 1.77 10.28 28.22
N GLU A 96 0.97 11.17 27.60
CA GLU A 96 -0.41 11.47 28.02
C GLU A 96 -1.42 10.40 27.54
N GLU A 97 -1.19 9.83 26.33
CA GLU A 97 -2.06 8.82 25.73
C GLU A 97 -1.59 7.39 25.99
N ARG A 98 -0.65 7.21 26.92
CA ARG A 98 -0.18 5.88 27.30
C ARG A 98 -1.30 5.11 27.99
N LEU A 99 -1.90 4.18 27.22
CA LEU A 99 -2.86 3.23 27.75
C LEU A 99 -2.16 2.16 28.57
N ASP A 100 -2.54 2.00 29.83
CA ASP A 100 -2.15 0.83 30.62
C ASP A 100 -3.03 -0.36 30.25
N LEU A 101 -2.52 -1.19 29.36
CA LEU A 101 -3.21 -2.40 28.93
C LEU A 101 -3.41 -3.42 30.07
N THR A 102 -2.71 -3.27 31.20
CA THR A 102 -2.92 -4.12 32.37
C THR A 102 -4.23 -3.79 33.08
N GLU A 103 -4.72 -2.53 33.01
CA GLU A 103 -6.06 -2.17 33.48
C GLU A 103 -7.16 -2.86 32.66
N VAL A 104 -6.99 -2.96 31.35
CA VAL A 104 -7.94 -3.67 30.47
C VAL A 104 -7.97 -5.15 30.80
N ALA A 105 -6.82 -5.76 31.05
CA ALA A 105 -6.72 -7.14 31.52
C ALA A 105 -7.33 -7.34 32.92
N ALA A 106 -7.13 -6.37 33.84
CA ALA A 106 -7.74 -6.38 35.16
C ALA A 106 -9.26 -6.21 35.14
N LEU A 107 -9.78 -5.39 34.23
CA LEU A 107 -11.23 -5.23 33.98
C LEU A 107 -11.81 -6.51 33.36
N GLY A 108 -11.09 -7.22 32.52
CA GLY A 108 -11.46 -8.52 31.96
C GLY A 108 -11.51 -9.64 33.01
N SER A 109 -10.58 -9.62 33.97
CA SER A 109 -10.53 -10.62 35.07
C SER A 109 -11.53 -10.32 36.19
N ALA A 110 -11.90 -9.02 36.41
CA ALA A 110 -12.87 -8.63 37.44
C ALA A 110 -14.32 -8.63 36.93
N GLY A 111 -14.51 -8.64 35.62
CA GLY A 111 -15.82 -8.58 34.97
C GLY A 111 -15.97 -9.64 33.90
N ALA A 112 -16.26 -10.89 34.30
CA ALA A 112 -16.83 -11.86 33.36
C ALA A 112 -18.09 -11.34 32.59
N SER A 113 -18.49 -10.10 32.85
CA SER A 113 -19.61 -9.41 32.22
C SER A 113 -19.25 -8.53 31.02
N LEU A 114 -17.95 -8.28 30.72
CA LEU A 114 -17.56 -7.47 29.57
C LEU A 114 -17.06 -8.30 28.38
N GLY A 115 -17.01 -9.63 28.51
CA GLY A 115 -16.73 -10.53 27.39
C GLY A 115 -15.38 -10.30 26.67
N VAL A 116 -14.43 -9.62 27.33
CA VAL A 116 -13.06 -9.49 26.81
C VAL A 116 -12.33 -10.78 27.11
N PRO A 117 -12.04 -11.64 26.15
CA PRO A 117 -11.33 -12.88 26.40
C PRO A 117 -9.89 -12.59 26.82
N ASP A 118 -9.37 -13.35 27.79
CA ASP A 118 -7.96 -13.32 28.22
C ASP A 118 -6.97 -13.71 27.09
N ARG A 119 -7.47 -14.01 25.91
CA ARG A 119 -6.68 -14.42 24.73
C ARG A 119 -6.86 -13.42 23.62
N GLY A 120 -5.78 -13.12 22.91
CA GLY A 120 -5.82 -12.34 21.69
C GLY A 120 -6.69 -13.01 20.62
N HIS A 121 -7.14 -12.23 19.66
CA HIS A 121 -7.93 -12.68 18.52
C HIS A 121 -7.06 -12.78 17.28
N LEU A 122 -7.25 -13.82 16.49
CA LEU A 122 -6.66 -13.88 15.15
C LEU A 122 -7.32 -12.82 14.28
N HIS A 123 -6.51 -12.08 13.55
CA HIS A 123 -7.00 -11.07 12.63
C HIS A 123 -7.88 -11.73 11.55
N LEU A 124 -8.98 -11.08 11.16
CA LEU A 124 -9.95 -11.64 10.20
C LEU A 124 -9.31 -12.09 8.88
N VAL A 125 -8.37 -11.31 8.33
CA VAL A 125 -7.65 -11.67 7.10
C VAL A 125 -6.81 -12.94 7.31
N THR A 126 -6.21 -13.12 8.49
CA THR A 126 -5.47 -14.34 8.83
C THR A 126 -6.38 -15.56 8.87
N GLN A 127 -7.55 -15.44 9.51
CA GLN A 127 -8.53 -16.53 9.55
C GLN A 127 -8.98 -16.96 8.16
N VAL A 128 -9.30 -15.98 7.30
CA VAL A 128 -9.73 -16.24 5.91
C VAL A 128 -8.57 -16.82 5.09
N ARG A 129 -7.34 -16.36 5.30
CA ARG A 129 -6.15 -16.90 4.63
C ARG A 129 -5.94 -18.37 5.00
N ASP A 130 -5.95 -18.68 6.29
CA ASP A 130 -5.74 -20.04 6.78
C ASP A 130 -6.79 -21.00 6.23
N GLU A 131 -8.06 -20.60 6.18
CA GLU A 131 -9.14 -21.39 5.58
C GLU A 131 -8.99 -21.59 4.07
N LEU A 132 -8.49 -20.56 3.36
CA LEU A 132 -8.18 -20.68 1.93
C LEU A 132 -7.03 -21.66 1.69
N GLU A 133 -5.96 -21.56 2.49
CA GLU A 133 -4.83 -22.48 2.43
C GLU A 133 -5.29 -23.93 2.69
N ASP A 134 -6.07 -24.17 3.74
CA ASP A 134 -6.62 -25.48 4.06
C ASP A 134 -7.51 -26.03 2.93
N THR A 135 -8.32 -25.16 2.32
CA THR A 135 -9.18 -25.55 1.18
C THR A 135 -8.33 -26.00 0.01
N PHE A 136 -7.33 -25.21 -0.41
CA PHE A 136 -6.47 -25.58 -1.55
C PHE A 136 -5.56 -26.77 -1.24
N VAL A 137 -5.05 -26.90 -0.01
CA VAL A 137 -4.28 -28.07 0.43
C VAL A 137 -5.14 -29.34 0.34
N SER A 138 -6.41 -29.26 0.72
CA SER A 138 -7.35 -30.39 0.58
C SER A 138 -7.61 -30.79 -0.88
N MET A 139 -7.44 -29.85 -1.82
CA MET A 139 -7.52 -30.07 -3.26
C MET A 139 -6.20 -30.58 -3.88
N GLY A 140 -5.13 -30.72 -3.09
CA GLY A 140 -3.81 -31.23 -3.52
C GLY A 140 -2.80 -30.14 -3.87
N PHE A 141 -3.06 -28.87 -3.56
CA PHE A 141 -2.09 -27.79 -3.75
C PHE A 141 -1.10 -27.74 -2.60
N THR A 142 0.10 -27.28 -2.88
CA THR A 142 1.11 -26.89 -1.88
C THR A 142 1.07 -25.39 -1.65
N VAL A 143 1.44 -24.92 -0.46
CA VAL A 143 1.54 -23.49 -0.15
C VAL A 143 2.99 -23.05 -0.38
N SER A 144 3.17 -21.97 -1.14
CA SER A 144 4.47 -21.35 -1.41
C SER A 144 4.47 -19.88 -1.03
N GLU A 145 5.52 -19.43 -0.38
CA GLU A 145 5.71 -18.02 -0.03
C GLU A 145 6.90 -17.41 -0.75
N GLY A 146 6.93 -16.09 -0.84
CA GLY A 146 8.04 -15.35 -1.46
C GLY A 146 8.20 -13.97 -0.84
N PRO A 147 9.29 -13.25 -1.20
CA PRO A 147 9.60 -11.96 -0.62
C PRO A 147 8.58 -10.89 -1.03
N GLU A 148 8.32 -9.95 -0.12
CA GLU A 148 7.46 -8.78 -0.37
C GLU A 148 8.21 -7.69 -1.16
N ALA A 149 9.52 -7.56 -0.96
CA ALA A 149 10.38 -6.70 -1.76
C ALA A 149 10.97 -7.50 -2.92
N GLU A 150 10.62 -7.10 -4.13
CA GLU A 150 10.94 -7.84 -5.35
C GLU A 150 11.71 -6.99 -6.36
N THR A 151 12.39 -7.65 -7.27
CA THR A 151 12.93 -6.95 -8.42
C THR A 151 11.84 -6.69 -9.46
N ASP A 152 12.02 -5.64 -10.25
CA ASP A 152 11.14 -5.29 -11.37
C ASP A 152 10.97 -6.46 -12.35
N TRP A 153 12.03 -7.22 -12.56
CA TRP A 153 12.01 -8.40 -13.43
C TRP A 153 11.00 -9.46 -12.98
N TYR A 154 11.03 -9.86 -11.70
CA TYR A 154 10.07 -10.84 -11.17
C TYR A 154 8.63 -10.33 -11.16
N ASN A 155 8.44 -9.02 -10.87
CA ASN A 155 7.11 -8.46 -10.74
C ASN A 155 6.46 -8.13 -12.07
N PHE A 156 7.26 -7.92 -13.14
CA PHE A 156 6.74 -7.48 -14.43
C PHE A 156 7.34 -8.22 -15.64
N GLU A 157 8.64 -8.14 -15.88
CA GLU A 157 9.21 -8.62 -17.15
C GLU A 157 9.01 -10.12 -17.34
N ALA A 158 9.30 -10.92 -16.30
CA ALA A 158 9.10 -12.37 -16.33
C ALA A 158 7.62 -12.77 -16.51
N LEU A 159 6.70 -11.86 -16.22
CA LEU A 159 5.25 -12.01 -16.39
C LEU A 159 4.75 -11.38 -17.71
N ASN A 160 5.59 -11.37 -18.74
CA ASN A 160 5.26 -10.84 -20.06
C ASN A 160 4.88 -9.35 -20.09
N MET A 161 5.43 -8.56 -19.17
CA MET A 161 5.26 -7.10 -19.10
C MET A 161 6.61 -6.39 -19.23
N PRO A 162 7.14 -6.20 -20.45
CA PRO A 162 8.37 -5.47 -20.69
C PRO A 162 8.30 -4.01 -20.22
N PRO A 163 9.42 -3.27 -20.13
CA PRO A 163 9.47 -1.93 -19.53
C PRO A 163 8.44 -0.94 -20.06
N ASP A 164 8.11 -0.99 -21.35
CA ASP A 164 7.18 -0.06 -22.01
C ASP A 164 5.73 -0.59 -22.06
N HIS A 165 5.44 -1.70 -21.40
CA HIS A 165 4.10 -2.28 -21.45
C HIS A 165 3.08 -1.42 -20.70
N PRO A 166 1.95 -1.03 -21.33
CA PRO A 166 0.96 -0.11 -20.72
C PRO A 166 0.34 -0.64 -19.43
N ALA A 167 0.23 -1.96 -19.26
CA ALA A 167 -0.31 -2.57 -18.05
C ALA A 167 0.52 -2.25 -16.78
N ARG A 168 1.81 -1.91 -16.90
CA ARG A 168 2.62 -1.49 -15.75
C ARG A 168 2.07 -0.23 -15.06
N GLY A 169 1.46 0.68 -15.83
CA GLY A 169 0.83 1.89 -15.31
C GLY A 169 -0.42 1.63 -14.46
N MET A 170 -1.04 0.47 -14.60
CA MET A 170 -2.25 0.10 -13.85
C MET A 170 -1.97 -0.32 -12.40
N PHE A 171 -0.72 -0.61 -12.04
CA PHE A 171 -0.39 -1.20 -10.73
C PHE A 171 0.02 -0.19 -9.67
N ASP A 172 0.13 1.10 -9.98
CA ASP A 172 0.53 2.14 -9.01
C ASP A 172 1.68 1.72 -8.08
N THR A 173 2.79 1.32 -8.68
CA THR A 173 3.90 0.60 -8.04
C THR A 173 4.69 1.47 -7.07
N LEU A 174 4.99 0.91 -5.88
CA LEU A 174 5.88 1.50 -4.88
C LEU A 174 7.31 1.00 -5.08
N TYR A 175 8.16 1.81 -5.73
CA TYR A 175 9.58 1.51 -5.88
C TYR A 175 10.39 1.91 -4.65
N LEU A 176 11.29 1.03 -4.23
CA LEU A 176 12.19 1.24 -3.10
C LEU A 176 13.45 2.00 -3.54
N ARG A 177 14.05 2.75 -2.62
CA ARG A 177 15.33 3.44 -2.85
C ARG A 177 16.52 2.52 -2.54
N VAL A 178 16.56 1.36 -3.21
CA VAL A 178 17.60 0.34 -3.04
C VAL A 178 18.16 0.00 -4.42
N GLY A 179 19.48 0.10 -4.59
CA GLY A 179 20.14 -0.13 -5.88
C GLY A 179 19.83 0.94 -6.94
N PRO A 180 19.95 0.59 -8.23
CA PRO A 180 19.57 1.47 -9.32
C PRO A 180 18.09 1.88 -9.26
N PRO A 181 17.73 3.08 -9.77
CA PRO A 181 16.34 3.53 -9.75
C PRO A 181 15.40 2.55 -10.44
N ARG A 182 14.24 2.29 -9.81
CA ARG A 182 13.17 1.44 -10.35
C ARG A 182 13.55 -0.03 -10.58
N THR A 183 14.52 -0.56 -9.84
CA THR A 183 14.92 -1.97 -9.93
C THR A 183 14.34 -2.85 -8.83
N VAL A 184 14.02 -2.26 -7.67
CA VAL A 184 13.42 -2.96 -6.53
C VAL A 184 12.12 -2.25 -6.14
N LEU A 185 11.08 -3.03 -5.87
CA LEU A 185 9.74 -2.54 -5.55
C LEU A 185 9.09 -3.39 -4.45
N LEU A 186 8.01 -2.90 -3.88
CA LEU A 186 7.09 -3.74 -3.12
C LEU A 186 6.13 -4.41 -4.11
N ARG A 187 6.02 -5.73 -4.06
CA ARG A 187 5.24 -6.51 -5.04
C ARG A 187 3.79 -6.05 -5.11
N THR A 188 3.28 -5.89 -6.32
CA THR A 188 1.92 -5.41 -6.60
C THR A 188 0.88 -6.53 -6.66
N HIS A 189 1.34 -7.76 -6.71
CA HIS A 189 0.59 -9.03 -6.71
C HIS A 189 1.51 -10.16 -6.22
N THR A 190 1.00 -11.35 -6.02
CA THR A 190 1.79 -12.50 -5.58
C THR A 190 2.40 -13.31 -6.72
N SER A 191 2.15 -12.94 -7.98
CA SER A 191 2.66 -13.64 -9.17
C SER A 191 4.19 -13.79 -9.24
N PRO A 192 5.05 -12.90 -8.66
CA PRO A 192 6.48 -13.15 -8.57
C PRO A 192 6.84 -14.51 -7.97
N VAL A 193 6.02 -15.01 -7.05
CA VAL A 193 6.25 -16.32 -6.42
C VAL A 193 6.03 -17.46 -7.42
N GLN A 194 5.13 -17.31 -8.39
CA GLN A 194 4.95 -18.27 -9.49
C GLN A 194 6.24 -18.42 -10.30
N ILE A 195 6.87 -17.28 -10.66
CA ILE A 195 8.15 -17.26 -11.39
C ILE A 195 9.25 -17.95 -10.58
N ARG A 196 9.38 -17.61 -9.30
CA ARG A 196 10.36 -18.22 -8.39
C ARG A 196 10.17 -19.73 -8.25
N LEU A 197 8.91 -20.15 -8.14
CA LEU A 197 8.57 -21.55 -8.00
C LEU A 197 8.92 -22.35 -9.25
N MET A 198 8.56 -21.86 -10.45
CA MET A 198 8.91 -22.49 -11.73
C MET A 198 10.42 -22.52 -11.99
N GLN A 199 11.19 -21.57 -11.46
CA GLN A 199 12.66 -21.61 -11.51
C GLN A 199 13.27 -22.60 -10.51
N ALA A 200 12.60 -22.82 -9.38
CA ALA A 200 13.12 -23.67 -8.29
C ALA A 200 12.84 -25.16 -8.50
N GLN A 201 11.76 -25.50 -9.21
CA GLN A 201 11.36 -26.90 -9.42
C GLN A 201 10.78 -27.13 -10.81
N ALA A 202 11.03 -28.31 -11.34
CA ALA A 202 10.41 -28.75 -12.59
C ALA A 202 8.92 -29.12 -12.37
N PRO A 203 8.06 -29.01 -13.40
CA PRO A 203 6.71 -29.56 -13.35
C PRO A 203 6.70 -31.07 -13.06
N PRO A 204 5.65 -31.60 -12.37
CA PRO A 204 4.36 -30.95 -12.14
C PRO A 204 4.39 -29.97 -10.96
N ILE A 205 3.66 -28.85 -11.10
CA ILE A 205 3.49 -27.83 -10.09
C ILE A 205 2.00 -27.63 -9.81
N TYR A 206 1.60 -27.76 -8.55
CA TYR A 206 0.27 -27.45 -8.05
C TYR A 206 0.46 -26.65 -6.76
N ALA A 207 0.36 -25.34 -6.84
CA ALA A 207 0.70 -24.48 -5.69
C ALA A 207 -0.22 -23.28 -5.59
N VAL A 208 -0.43 -22.81 -4.35
CA VAL A 208 -1.03 -21.52 -4.03
C VAL A 208 -0.04 -20.62 -3.32
N MET A 209 -0.11 -19.34 -3.62
CA MET A 209 0.81 -18.32 -3.15
C MET A 209 0.04 -17.21 -2.44
N PRO A 210 -0.27 -17.38 -1.15
CA PRO A 210 -0.84 -16.31 -0.34
C PRO A 210 0.23 -15.27 0.00
N GLY A 211 -0.16 -14.00 0.11
CA GLY A 211 0.77 -12.98 0.54
C GLY A 211 0.27 -11.57 0.47
N ARG A 212 1.02 -10.69 1.12
CA ARG A 212 0.76 -9.26 1.16
C ARG A 212 1.23 -8.59 -0.14
N CYS A 213 0.42 -7.65 -0.63
CA CYS A 213 0.68 -6.86 -1.83
C CYS A 213 0.55 -5.38 -1.53
N TYR A 214 1.16 -4.54 -2.39
CA TYR A 214 1.29 -3.11 -2.15
C TYR A 214 1.00 -2.33 -3.42
N ARG A 215 0.14 -1.32 -3.33
CA ARG A 215 -0.14 -0.37 -4.40
C ARG A 215 -0.26 1.03 -3.83
N ARG A 216 0.02 2.03 -4.63
CA ARG A 216 -0.10 3.44 -4.21
C ARG A 216 -1.56 3.94 -4.26
N ASP A 217 -2.50 3.08 -3.90
CA ASP A 217 -3.91 3.42 -3.84
C ASP A 217 -4.20 4.33 -2.64
N THR A 218 -5.14 5.25 -2.82
CA THR A 218 -5.68 6.02 -1.70
C THR A 218 -6.64 5.13 -0.91
N PRO A 219 -6.50 5.01 0.42
CA PRO A 219 -7.40 4.18 1.22
C PRO A 219 -8.85 4.67 1.13
N ASP A 220 -9.74 3.78 0.73
CA ASP A 220 -11.18 3.99 0.74
C ASP A 220 -11.93 2.75 1.27
N ALA A 221 -13.25 2.73 1.18
CA ALA A 221 -14.05 1.61 1.66
C ALA A 221 -13.82 0.28 0.89
N ARG A 222 -13.12 0.32 -0.26
CA ARG A 222 -12.93 -0.82 -1.17
C ARG A 222 -11.47 -1.06 -1.58
N HIS A 223 -10.58 -0.07 -1.38
CA HIS A 223 -9.19 -0.11 -1.77
C HIS A 223 -8.29 0.22 -0.58
N LEU A 224 -7.24 -0.55 -0.45
CA LEU A 224 -6.21 -0.37 0.57
C LEU A 224 -4.83 -0.33 -0.10
N PRO A 225 -3.89 0.49 0.39
CA PRO A 225 -2.52 0.52 -0.14
C PRO A 225 -1.74 -0.76 0.19
N VAL A 226 -2.18 -1.48 1.21
CA VAL A 226 -1.67 -2.78 1.64
C VAL A 226 -2.85 -3.72 1.71
N PHE A 227 -2.77 -4.82 0.99
CA PHE A 227 -3.83 -5.83 0.93
C PHE A 227 -3.22 -7.22 0.73
N HIS A 228 -4.03 -8.26 0.83
CA HIS A 228 -3.57 -9.63 0.70
C HIS A 228 -4.22 -10.29 -0.51
N GLN A 229 -3.41 -11.06 -1.24
CA GLN A 229 -3.86 -11.90 -2.34
C GLN A 229 -3.50 -13.35 -2.09
N ILE A 230 -4.24 -14.24 -2.73
CA ILE A 230 -3.84 -15.61 -2.97
C ILE A 230 -3.90 -15.86 -4.46
N GLU A 231 -2.82 -16.40 -5.01
CA GLU A 231 -2.77 -16.86 -6.40
C GLU A 231 -2.53 -18.35 -6.43
N GLY A 232 -3.03 -19.00 -7.46
CA GLY A 232 -2.81 -20.43 -7.73
C GLY A 232 -2.09 -20.60 -9.06
N LEU A 233 -1.20 -21.58 -9.13
CA LEU A 233 -0.49 -22.00 -10.32
C LEU A 233 -0.58 -23.53 -10.46
N VAL A 234 -0.99 -23.99 -11.62
CA VAL A 234 -0.89 -25.38 -12.04
C VAL A 234 -0.08 -25.44 -13.31
N VAL A 235 0.98 -26.28 -13.34
CA VAL A 235 1.78 -26.56 -14.53
C VAL A 235 2.01 -28.05 -14.62
N ASP A 236 1.50 -28.68 -15.66
CA ASP A 236 1.70 -30.10 -15.94
C ASP A 236 1.51 -30.37 -17.44
N ARG A 237 1.60 -31.64 -17.85
CA ARG A 237 1.32 -32.05 -19.23
C ARG A 237 -0.18 -32.06 -19.50
N GLY A 238 -0.57 -31.41 -20.61
CA GLY A 238 -1.95 -31.47 -21.10
C GLY A 238 -2.99 -30.75 -20.24
N ILE A 239 -2.58 -29.78 -19.42
CA ILE A 239 -3.50 -28.91 -18.67
C ILE A 239 -4.29 -28.05 -19.63
N THR A 240 -5.60 -27.94 -19.39
CA THR A 240 -6.54 -27.25 -20.27
C THR A 240 -7.30 -26.15 -19.54
N PHE A 241 -7.97 -25.28 -20.29
CA PHE A 241 -8.89 -24.28 -19.74
C PHE A 241 -10.07 -24.92 -19.00
N GLY A 242 -10.45 -26.15 -19.41
CA GLY A 242 -11.47 -26.94 -18.70
C GLY A 242 -11.03 -27.32 -17.28
N ASP A 243 -9.74 -27.65 -17.09
CA ASP A 243 -9.18 -27.96 -15.77
C ASP A 243 -9.16 -26.71 -14.89
N LEU A 244 -8.85 -25.54 -15.45
CA LEU A 244 -8.98 -24.26 -14.75
C LEU A 244 -10.42 -24.03 -14.29
N ALA A 245 -11.39 -24.14 -15.20
CA ALA A 245 -12.81 -23.94 -14.88
C ALA A 245 -13.29 -24.93 -13.78
N GLY A 246 -12.89 -26.20 -13.89
CA GLY A 246 -13.19 -27.22 -12.89
C GLY A 246 -12.55 -26.93 -11.51
N THR A 247 -11.32 -26.44 -11.50
CA THR A 247 -10.63 -26.05 -10.26
C THR A 247 -11.31 -24.88 -9.57
N ILE A 248 -11.69 -23.83 -10.33
CA ILE A 248 -12.41 -22.67 -9.78
C ILE A 248 -13.77 -23.08 -9.24
N GLU A 249 -14.53 -23.96 -9.93
CA GLU A 249 -15.81 -24.44 -9.45
C GLU A 249 -15.67 -25.32 -8.20
N ALA A 250 -14.67 -26.21 -8.16
CA ALA A 250 -14.38 -27.03 -7.00
C ALA A 250 -14.00 -26.18 -5.77
N PHE A 251 -13.13 -25.20 -5.95
CA PHE A 251 -12.79 -24.20 -4.92
C PHE A 251 -14.06 -23.46 -4.44
N THR A 252 -14.85 -22.94 -5.37
CA THR A 252 -16.06 -22.17 -5.05
C THR A 252 -17.02 -22.99 -4.17
N THR A 253 -17.26 -24.25 -4.54
CA THR A 253 -18.14 -25.15 -3.78
C THR A 253 -17.53 -25.53 -2.42
N ALA A 254 -16.22 -25.79 -2.36
CA ALA A 254 -15.55 -26.18 -1.12
C ALA A 254 -15.52 -25.03 -0.10
N PHE A 255 -15.26 -23.81 -0.54
CA PHE A 255 -15.11 -22.65 0.32
C PHE A 255 -16.44 -21.98 0.71
N PHE A 256 -17.34 -21.80 -0.25
CA PHE A 256 -18.62 -21.11 -0.01
C PHE A 256 -19.81 -22.03 0.28
N GLY A 257 -19.64 -23.32 0.03
CA GLY A 257 -20.68 -24.33 0.23
C GLY A 257 -21.52 -24.64 -1.01
N ALA A 258 -22.33 -25.70 -0.90
CA ALA A 258 -23.19 -26.18 -1.99
C ALA A 258 -24.20 -25.11 -2.41
N GLY A 259 -24.40 -24.96 -3.72
CA GLY A 259 -25.33 -23.99 -4.30
C GLY A 259 -24.69 -22.62 -4.66
N ILE A 260 -23.42 -22.42 -4.35
CA ILE A 260 -22.63 -21.30 -4.87
C ILE A 260 -21.79 -21.82 -6.04
N HIS A 261 -21.94 -21.20 -7.19
CA HIS A 261 -21.32 -21.60 -8.44
C HIS A 261 -20.45 -20.50 -8.99
N SER A 262 -19.45 -20.87 -9.78
CA SER A 262 -18.60 -19.96 -10.50
C SER A 262 -19.06 -19.74 -11.94
N ARG A 263 -18.67 -18.62 -12.54
CA ARG A 263 -18.73 -18.41 -13.99
C ARG A 263 -17.50 -17.65 -14.44
N LEU A 264 -17.06 -17.92 -15.67
CA LEU A 264 -15.93 -17.25 -16.30
C LEU A 264 -16.44 -16.22 -17.31
N ARG A 265 -15.82 -15.04 -17.32
CA ARG A 265 -16.04 -13.98 -18.30
C ARG A 265 -14.73 -13.69 -19.04
N PRO A 266 -14.70 -13.64 -20.39
CA PRO A 266 -13.47 -13.29 -21.12
C PRO A 266 -12.90 -11.96 -20.62
N SER A 267 -11.58 -11.92 -20.45
CA SER A 267 -10.82 -10.75 -20.03
C SER A 267 -9.43 -10.77 -20.67
N PHE A 268 -8.58 -9.85 -20.30
CA PHE A 268 -7.20 -9.78 -20.76
C PHE A 268 -6.24 -9.55 -19.61
N PHE A 269 -5.20 -10.40 -19.52
CA PHE A 269 -4.04 -10.19 -18.66
C PHE A 269 -2.76 -10.50 -19.47
N PRO A 270 -1.68 -9.72 -19.30
CA PRO A 270 -0.46 -9.89 -20.10
C PRO A 270 0.21 -11.26 -19.97
N PHE A 271 0.02 -11.91 -18.84
CA PHE A 271 0.67 -13.17 -18.44
C PHE A 271 -0.20 -14.42 -18.67
N THR A 272 -1.40 -14.25 -19.23
CA THR A 272 -2.30 -15.38 -19.55
C THR A 272 -2.97 -15.22 -20.91
N GLU A 273 -3.15 -16.34 -21.64
CA GLU A 273 -3.91 -16.43 -22.89
C GLU A 273 -4.44 -17.85 -23.09
N PRO A 274 -5.77 -18.07 -23.16
CA PRO A 274 -6.84 -17.10 -22.93
C PRO A 274 -6.95 -16.68 -21.45
N SER A 275 -7.44 -15.46 -21.27
CA SER A 275 -7.67 -14.89 -19.94
C SER A 275 -9.17 -14.77 -19.63
N ALA A 276 -9.50 -14.87 -18.36
CA ALA A 276 -10.87 -14.66 -17.88
C ALA A 276 -10.87 -14.01 -16.48
N GLU A 277 -11.93 -13.31 -16.18
CA GLU A 277 -12.33 -12.99 -14.82
C GLU A 277 -13.32 -14.05 -14.34
N PHE A 278 -13.29 -14.38 -13.05
CA PHE A 278 -14.27 -15.27 -12.48
C PHE A 278 -15.14 -14.61 -11.43
N ASP A 279 -16.44 -14.83 -11.58
CA ASP A 279 -17.45 -14.41 -10.62
C ASP A 279 -17.97 -15.63 -9.87
N VAL A 280 -18.41 -15.41 -8.64
CA VAL A 280 -19.15 -16.41 -7.86
C VAL A 280 -20.58 -15.94 -7.61
N THR A 281 -21.52 -16.87 -7.52
CA THR A 281 -22.86 -16.55 -7.04
C THR A 281 -22.78 -15.83 -5.70
N CYS A 282 -23.46 -14.71 -5.56
CA CYS A 282 -23.40 -13.93 -4.33
C CYS A 282 -23.83 -14.78 -3.12
N PRO A 283 -22.92 -15.08 -2.17
CA PRO A 283 -23.24 -15.96 -1.04
C PRO A 283 -24.23 -15.32 -0.05
N ILE A 284 -24.37 -13.99 -0.08
CA ILE A 284 -25.27 -13.26 0.81
C ILE A 284 -26.74 -13.41 0.39
N CYS A 285 -27.02 -13.41 -0.91
CA CYS A 285 -28.38 -13.48 -1.43
C CYS A 285 -28.66 -14.73 -2.27
N ALA A 286 -27.71 -15.67 -2.31
CA ALA A 286 -27.81 -16.91 -3.11
C ALA A 286 -28.24 -16.64 -4.57
N GLY A 287 -27.71 -15.57 -5.17
CA GLY A 287 -28.01 -15.21 -6.56
C GLY A 287 -29.27 -14.36 -6.77
N ALA A 288 -30.09 -14.10 -5.74
CA ALA A 288 -31.34 -13.35 -5.88
C ALA A 288 -31.14 -11.85 -6.19
N GLY A 289 -29.95 -11.31 -5.97
CA GLY A 289 -29.63 -9.89 -6.11
C GLY A 289 -29.80 -9.14 -4.79
N CYS A 290 -28.75 -8.44 -4.34
CA CYS A 290 -28.75 -7.61 -3.14
C CYS A 290 -27.86 -6.38 -3.31
N ARG A 291 -27.77 -5.54 -2.27
CA ARG A 291 -26.94 -4.35 -2.27
C ARG A 291 -25.45 -4.68 -2.49
N THR A 292 -24.94 -5.77 -1.92
CA THR A 292 -23.53 -6.17 -2.02
C THR A 292 -23.15 -6.56 -3.43
N CYS A 293 -24.01 -7.28 -4.15
CA CYS A 293 -23.79 -7.65 -5.55
C CYS A 293 -24.40 -6.63 -6.54
N SER A 294 -24.85 -5.45 -6.06
CA SER A 294 -25.48 -4.42 -6.88
C SER A 294 -26.66 -4.93 -7.72
N GLY A 295 -27.42 -5.89 -7.18
CA GLY A 295 -28.58 -6.49 -7.84
C GLY A 295 -28.26 -7.57 -8.88
N SER A 296 -26.98 -7.83 -9.20
CA SER A 296 -26.57 -8.77 -10.26
C SER A 296 -26.70 -10.24 -9.87
N GLY A 297 -26.71 -10.55 -8.58
CA GLY A 297 -26.62 -11.92 -8.07
C GLY A 297 -25.22 -12.53 -8.12
N TRP A 298 -24.21 -11.80 -8.63
CA TRP A 298 -22.85 -12.26 -8.82
C TRP A 298 -21.84 -11.31 -8.16
N ILE A 299 -20.74 -11.86 -7.67
CA ILE A 299 -19.61 -11.10 -7.13
C ILE A 299 -18.37 -11.50 -7.91
N GLU A 300 -17.71 -10.53 -8.52
CA GLU A 300 -16.39 -10.70 -9.11
C GLU A 300 -15.37 -10.97 -8.02
N LEU A 301 -14.65 -12.07 -8.16
CA LEU A 301 -13.66 -12.51 -7.19
C LEU A 301 -12.24 -12.18 -7.67
N GLY A 302 -11.90 -12.53 -8.90
CA GLY A 302 -10.54 -12.34 -9.41
C GLY A 302 -10.35 -12.70 -10.87
N GLY A 303 -9.09 -12.71 -11.28
CA GLY A 303 -8.65 -13.07 -12.61
C GLY A 303 -8.08 -14.49 -12.69
N CYS A 304 -8.14 -15.09 -13.88
CA CYS A 304 -7.54 -16.38 -14.16
C CYS A 304 -7.24 -16.53 -15.67
N GLY A 305 -6.50 -17.55 -16.04
CA GLY A 305 -6.23 -17.86 -17.44
C GLY A 305 -5.18 -18.95 -17.61
N MET A 306 -4.98 -19.36 -18.86
CA MET A 306 -3.86 -20.25 -19.20
C MET A 306 -2.57 -19.43 -19.19
N VAL A 307 -1.51 -19.98 -18.63
CA VAL A 307 -0.19 -19.30 -18.57
C VAL A 307 0.31 -19.03 -19.99
N ASP A 308 0.68 -17.77 -20.24
CA ASP A 308 1.23 -17.38 -21.54
C ASP A 308 2.57 -18.08 -21.81
N PRO A 309 2.82 -18.63 -23.03
CA PRO A 309 4.08 -19.28 -23.37
C PRO A 309 5.32 -18.45 -23.10
N ASN A 310 5.27 -17.12 -23.27
CA ASN A 310 6.40 -16.23 -22.96
C ASN A 310 6.78 -16.27 -21.46
N VAL A 311 5.82 -16.53 -20.57
CA VAL A 311 6.11 -16.70 -19.15
C VAL A 311 6.89 -17.98 -18.91
N PHE A 312 6.53 -19.08 -19.58
CA PHE A 312 7.27 -20.33 -19.51
C PHE A 312 8.69 -20.17 -20.08
N ASP A 313 8.84 -19.51 -21.22
CA ASP A 313 10.16 -19.24 -21.83
C ASP A 313 11.07 -18.46 -20.88
N ASN A 314 10.53 -17.46 -20.14
CA ASN A 314 11.28 -16.66 -19.19
C ASN A 314 11.81 -17.46 -17.98
N VAL A 315 11.25 -18.63 -17.71
CA VAL A 315 11.65 -19.50 -16.58
C VAL A 315 12.27 -20.81 -17.02
N GLY A 316 12.39 -21.06 -18.35
CA GLY A 316 13.00 -22.27 -18.92
C GLY A 316 12.11 -23.50 -18.87
N VAL A 317 10.80 -23.34 -18.79
CA VAL A 317 9.79 -24.39 -18.94
C VAL A 317 9.41 -24.48 -20.42
N ASP A 318 9.45 -25.68 -21.01
CA ASP A 318 9.14 -25.87 -22.42
C ASP A 318 7.60 -25.85 -22.67
N PRO A 319 7.09 -24.82 -23.37
CA PRO A 319 5.66 -24.69 -23.62
C PRO A 319 5.07 -25.72 -24.62
N GLU A 320 5.93 -26.42 -25.37
CA GLU A 320 5.51 -27.52 -26.24
C GLU A 320 5.23 -28.81 -25.45
N ILE A 321 5.80 -28.92 -24.25
CA ILE A 321 5.66 -30.10 -23.39
C ILE A 321 4.65 -29.86 -22.27
N PHE A 322 4.67 -28.67 -21.69
CA PHE A 322 3.88 -28.30 -20.51
C PHE A 322 2.89 -27.20 -20.85
N SER A 323 1.74 -27.29 -20.25
CA SER A 323 0.74 -26.24 -20.20
C SER A 323 0.36 -25.95 -18.75
N GLY A 324 -0.31 -24.84 -18.51
CA GLY A 324 -0.67 -24.50 -17.13
C GLY A 324 -1.71 -23.41 -17.09
N PHE A 325 -2.30 -23.25 -15.92
CA PHE A 325 -3.19 -22.13 -15.64
C PHE A 325 -2.78 -21.43 -14.34
N ALA A 326 -3.18 -20.17 -14.25
CA ALA A 326 -3.08 -19.40 -13.02
C ALA A 326 -4.42 -18.72 -12.71
N PHE A 327 -4.64 -18.45 -11.42
CA PHE A 327 -5.77 -17.66 -10.93
C PHE A 327 -5.31 -16.83 -9.74
N GLY A 328 -6.03 -15.72 -9.45
CA GLY A 328 -5.70 -14.91 -8.28
C GLY A 328 -6.86 -14.04 -7.86
N PHE A 329 -6.97 -13.81 -6.52
CA PHE A 329 -8.00 -12.95 -5.94
C PHE A 329 -7.57 -12.36 -4.59
N GLY A 330 -8.28 -11.28 -4.18
CA GLY A 330 -7.99 -10.58 -2.94
C GLY A 330 -8.60 -11.25 -1.71
N ILE A 331 -7.79 -11.58 -0.71
CA ILE A 331 -8.22 -12.18 0.57
C ILE A 331 -9.04 -11.16 1.37
N ASP A 332 -8.61 -9.89 1.42
CA ASP A 332 -9.33 -8.82 2.12
C ASP A 332 -10.74 -8.62 1.56
N ARG A 333 -10.88 -8.70 0.23
CA ARG A 333 -12.17 -8.61 -0.43
C ARG A 333 -13.08 -9.78 -0.05
N LEU A 334 -12.50 -10.96 0.03
CA LEU A 334 -13.23 -12.16 0.43
C LEU A 334 -13.68 -12.07 1.89
N ALA A 335 -12.79 -11.63 2.78
CA ALA A 335 -13.11 -11.36 4.19
C ALA A 335 -14.26 -10.33 4.32
N GLN A 336 -14.21 -9.26 3.54
CA GLN A 336 -15.27 -8.25 3.49
C GLN A 336 -16.63 -8.84 3.07
N VAL A 337 -16.64 -9.61 1.99
CA VAL A 337 -17.88 -10.22 1.47
C VAL A 337 -18.46 -11.19 2.48
N ARG A 338 -17.63 -12.04 3.08
CA ARG A 338 -18.07 -13.10 4.02
C ARG A 338 -18.66 -12.54 5.30
N THR A 339 -18.10 -11.46 5.82
CA THR A 339 -18.53 -10.87 7.11
C THR A 339 -19.51 -9.71 6.94
N GLY A 340 -19.76 -9.26 5.70
CA GLY A 340 -20.61 -8.11 5.44
C GLY A 340 -19.97 -6.77 5.87
N LEU A 341 -18.64 -6.73 6.00
CA LEU A 341 -17.90 -5.54 6.38
C LEU A 341 -18.14 -4.41 5.36
N ALA A 342 -18.62 -3.27 5.84
CA ALA A 342 -18.97 -2.14 4.97
C ALA A 342 -17.74 -1.36 4.47
N ASP A 343 -16.65 -1.36 5.26
CA ASP A 343 -15.46 -0.54 5.01
C ASP A 343 -14.19 -1.36 5.30
N MET A 344 -13.37 -1.56 4.27
CA MET A 344 -12.12 -2.34 4.37
C MET A 344 -11.05 -1.67 5.25
N ARG A 345 -11.13 -0.37 5.51
CA ARG A 345 -10.15 0.32 6.37
C ARG A 345 -10.10 -0.27 7.78
N ALA A 346 -11.23 -0.78 8.27
CA ALA A 346 -11.28 -1.48 9.56
C ALA A 346 -10.32 -2.69 9.66
N LEU A 347 -9.91 -3.27 8.53
CA LEU A 347 -8.91 -4.34 8.48
C LEU A 347 -7.47 -3.84 8.77
N LEU A 348 -7.21 -2.52 8.69
CA LEU A 348 -5.91 -1.91 8.98
C LEU A 348 -5.87 -1.15 10.31
N ASP A 349 -7.03 -0.75 10.84
CA ASP A 349 -7.12 0.10 12.03
C ASP A 349 -6.70 -0.60 13.33
N ASN A 350 -6.62 -1.92 13.32
CA ASN A 350 -6.26 -2.76 14.48
C ASN A 350 -7.11 -2.47 15.74
N ASP A 351 -8.38 -2.11 15.56
CA ASP A 351 -9.30 -1.82 16.65
C ASP A 351 -9.71 -3.13 17.36
N MET A 352 -9.41 -3.24 18.63
CA MET A 352 -9.74 -4.42 19.45
C MET A 352 -11.24 -4.73 19.49
N ARG A 353 -12.10 -3.69 19.41
CA ARG A 353 -13.56 -3.85 19.35
C ARG A 353 -14.02 -4.48 18.04
N PHE A 354 -13.25 -4.26 16.96
CA PHE A 354 -13.46 -4.91 15.68
C PHE A 354 -12.96 -6.37 15.74
N LEU A 355 -11.71 -6.56 16.17
CA LEU A 355 -11.08 -7.88 16.20
C LEU A 355 -11.82 -8.88 17.12
N SER A 356 -12.44 -8.41 18.21
CA SER A 356 -13.18 -9.26 19.14
C SER A 356 -14.53 -9.76 18.60
N GLN A 357 -14.94 -9.35 17.41
CA GLN A 357 -16.19 -9.82 16.79
C GLN A 357 -16.04 -11.08 15.96
N PHE A 358 -14.79 -11.52 15.74
CA PHE A 358 -14.47 -12.63 14.84
C PHE A 358 -13.68 -13.74 15.51
#